data_4eecc222b368218115d7d18cc9664878
#
_entry.id   4eecc222b368218115d7d18cc9664878
#
_cell.length_a   1.000
_cell.length_b   1.000
_cell.length_c   1.000
_cell.angle_alpha   90.00
_cell.angle_beta   90.00
_cell.angle_gamma   90.00
#
_symmetry.space_group_name_H-M   'P 1'
#
loop_
_entity.id
_entity.type
_entity.pdbx_description
1 polymer ?
#
loop_
_entity_poly.entity_id
_entity_poly.type
_entity_poly.pdbx_seq_one_letter_code
_entity_poly.pdbx_strand_id
1 'polypeptide(L)'
;MSIFITLIAALIVFSAVIAIHEFGHFTVAKLCGIQVNEFSIGMGPALWKKIYKGTQYSLRALPVGGYVALEGEESPESQQAEAARDEREAEDENPVPPEQRTGIPLNEALVWQRVLVMVAGAFMNFVLGFVVLVILVAAQEGAITSKTIYSIENDALCGQTGLRRCRRG
;
A
#
# COMPACT_ATOMS: atom_id res chain seq x y z
N MET A 1 -8.43 -20.92 15.63
CA MET A 1 -7.66 -20.64 14.40
C MET A 1 -6.19 -20.68 14.78
N SER A 2 -5.35 -21.34 14.03
CA SER A 2 -3.95 -21.49 14.43
C SER A 2 -3.20 -20.16 14.24
N ILE A 3 -2.28 -19.85 15.15
CA ILE A 3 -1.38 -18.68 15.09
C ILE A 3 -0.74 -18.54 13.71
N PHE A 4 -0.47 -19.66 13.05
CA PHE A 4 0.11 -19.70 11.71
C PHE A 4 -0.77 -19.02 10.64
N ILE A 5 -2.09 -19.25 10.66
CA ILE A 5 -3.03 -18.59 9.71
C ILE A 5 -3.07 -17.08 9.96
N THR A 6 -3.06 -16.67 11.23
CA THR A 6 -3.03 -15.25 11.59
C THR A 6 -1.76 -14.57 11.13
N LEU A 7 -0.60 -15.19 11.26
CA LEU A 7 0.68 -14.66 10.78
C LEU A 7 0.70 -14.53 9.26
N ILE A 8 0.21 -15.53 8.53
CA ILE A 8 0.12 -15.46 7.06
C ILE A 8 -0.82 -14.33 6.63
N ALA A 9 -1.98 -14.22 7.25
CA ALA A 9 -2.93 -13.15 6.94
C ALA A 9 -2.33 -11.76 7.20
N ALA A 10 -1.64 -11.59 8.34
CA ALA A 10 -0.96 -10.35 8.66
C ALA A 10 0.12 -9.99 7.64
N LEU A 11 0.90 -10.99 7.19
CA LEU A 11 1.94 -10.81 6.18
C LEU A 11 1.35 -10.37 4.83
N ILE A 12 0.26 -10.98 4.41
CA ILE A 12 -0.45 -10.62 3.15
C ILE A 12 -0.97 -9.18 3.23
N VAL A 13 -1.61 -8.80 4.33
CA VAL A 13 -2.13 -7.44 4.51
C VAL A 13 -0.99 -6.43 4.50
N PHE A 14 0.09 -6.69 5.22
CA PHE A 14 1.27 -5.84 5.27
C PHE A 14 1.88 -5.64 3.87
N SER A 15 2.05 -6.74 3.12
CA SER A 15 2.57 -6.69 1.75
C SER A 15 1.66 -5.89 0.82
N ALA A 16 0.34 -6.03 0.96
CA ALA A 16 -0.62 -5.27 0.15
C ALA A 16 -0.55 -3.77 0.44
N VAL A 17 -0.41 -3.38 1.72
CA VAL A 17 -0.28 -1.96 2.13
C VAL A 17 0.99 -1.35 1.53
N ILE A 18 2.13 -2.07 1.60
CA ILE A 18 3.38 -1.58 1.00
C ILE A 18 3.26 -1.50 -0.52
N ALA A 19 2.75 -2.54 -1.19
CA ALA A 19 2.61 -2.53 -2.64
C ALA A 19 1.74 -1.37 -3.15
N ILE A 20 0.69 -1.01 -2.43
CA ILE A 20 -0.18 0.13 -2.77
C ILE A 20 0.54 1.46 -2.49
N HIS A 21 1.34 1.54 -1.43
CA HIS A 21 2.20 2.67 -1.16
C HIS A 21 3.18 2.93 -2.32
N GLU A 22 3.93 1.91 -2.72
CA GLU A 22 4.87 1.97 -3.84
C GLU A 22 4.17 2.30 -5.17
N PHE A 23 2.97 1.75 -5.38
CA PHE A 23 2.16 2.07 -6.54
C PHE A 23 1.76 3.55 -6.59
N GLY A 24 1.63 4.22 -5.45
CA GLY A 24 1.43 5.67 -5.34
C GLY A 24 2.62 6.44 -5.92
N HIS A 25 3.83 6.16 -5.48
CA HIS A 25 5.07 6.76 -5.99
C HIS A 25 5.21 6.52 -7.49
N PHE A 26 5.05 5.28 -7.93
CA PHE A 26 5.10 4.88 -9.33
C PHE A 26 4.14 5.70 -10.20
N THR A 27 2.87 5.78 -9.78
CA THR A 27 1.82 6.45 -10.59
C THR A 27 2.12 7.93 -10.75
N VAL A 28 2.44 8.62 -9.65
CA VAL A 28 2.70 10.06 -9.69
C VAL A 28 4.00 10.36 -10.42
N ALA A 29 5.06 9.56 -10.26
CA ALA A 29 6.30 9.71 -11.02
C ALA A 29 6.04 9.62 -12.53
N LYS A 30 5.28 8.62 -12.99
CA LYS A 30 4.90 8.47 -14.40
C LYS A 30 4.05 9.63 -14.91
N LEU A 31 3.10 10.13 -14.11
CA LEU A 31 2.27 11.29 -14.47
C LEU A 31 3.09 12.58 -14.56
N CYS A 32 4.12 12.72 -13.74
CA CYS A 32 5.05 13.85 -13.76
C CYS A 32 6.14 13.74 -14.84
N GLY A 33 6.19 12.64 -15.59
CA GLY A 33 7.21 12.42 -16.61
C GLY A 33 8.59 12.06 -16.02
N ILE A 34 8.64 11.63 -14.76
CA ILE A 34 9.87 11.20 -14.09
C ILE A 34 10.17 9.75 -14.50
N GLN A 35 11.46 9.49 -14.77
CA GLN A 35 11.90 8.14 -15.16
C GLN A 35 11.82 7.19 -13.98
N VAL A 36 11.06 6.11 -14.17
CA VAL A 36 10.98 4.97 -13.26
C VAL A 36 11.75 3.83 -13.88
N ASN A 37 12.85 3.44 -13.26
CA ASN A 37 13.72 2.38 -13.75
C ASN A 37 13.14 1.00 -13.41
N GLU A 38 12.68 0.81 -12.19
CA GLU A 38 12.08 -0.46 -11.77
C GLU A 38 10.87 -0.24 -10.86
N PHE A 39 9.84 -1.05 -11.07
CA PHE A 39 8.73 -1.24 -10.14
C PHE A 39 8.68 -2.71 -9.74
N SER A 40 8.97 -3.01 -8.49
CA SER A 40 9.06 -4.36 -7.95
C SER A 40 8.01 -4.64 -6.89
N ILE A 41 7.39 -5.81 -6.99
CA ILE A 41 6.53 -6.37 -5.95
C ILE A 41 7.27 -7.51 -5.27
N GLY A 42 7.47 -7.39 -3.95
CA GLY A 42 8.24 -8.35 -3.17
C GLY A 42 9.72 -8.01 -3.06
N MET A 43 10.46 -8.85 -2.38
CA MET A 43 11.90 -8.78 -2.15
C MET A 43 12.61 -10.08 -2.55
N GLY A 44 13.95 -10.06 -2.62
CA GLY A 44 14.78 -11.21 -2.99
C GLY A 44 14.91 -11.43 -4.49
N PRO A 45 15.32 -12.64 -4.94
CA PRO A 45 15.58 -12.91 -6.35
C PRO A 45 14.32 -12.75 -7.19
N ALA A 46 14.48 -12.15 -8.37
CA ALA A 46 13.36 -11.93 -9.27
C ALA A 46 12.92 -13.24 -9.95
N LEU A 47 11.66 -13.57 -9.79
CA LEU A 47 11.01 -14.71 -10.45
C LEU A 47 10.59 -14.36 -11.88
N TRP A 48 10.23 -13.11 -12.10
CA TRP A 48 9.77 -12.63 -13.39
C TRP A 48 10.16 -11.16 -13.58
N LYS A 49 10.68 -10.83 -14.77
CA LYS A 49 11.06 -9.47 -15.18
C LYS A 49 10.51 -9.17 -16.56
N LYS A 50 10.01 -7.97 -16.76
CA LYS A 50 9.57 -7.49 -18.07
C LYS A 50 9.77 -5.98 -18.18
N ILE A 51 10.44 -5.54 -19.24
CA ILE A 51 10.56 -4.12 -19.56
C ILE A 51 9.38 -3.70 -20.44
N TYR A 52 8.70 -2.64 -20.02
CA TYR A 52 7.59 -2.06 -20.78
C TYR A 52 7.57 -0.54 -20.60
N LYS A 53 7.54 0.20 -21.71
CA LYS A 53 7.53 1.67 -21.74
C LYS A 53 8.61 2.32 -20.84
N GLY A 54 9.86 1.84 -20.94
CA GLY A 54 10.98 2.40 -20.21
C GLY A 54 10.95 2.15 -18.69
N THR A 55 10.23 1.13 -18.25
CA THR A 55 10.22 0.69 -16.84
C THR A 55 10.31 -0.83 -16.79
N GLN A 56 11.18 -1.35 -15.93
CA GLN A 56 11.21 -2.76 -15.62
C GLN A 56 10.16 -3.07 -14.54
N TYR A 57 9.30 -4.02 -14.83
CA TYR A 57 8.38 -4.60 -13.85
C TYR A 57 8.94 -5.92 -13.38
N SER A 58 9.05 -6.12 -12.08
CA SER A 58 9.56 -7.36 -11.52
C SER A 58 8.64 -7.91 -10.42
N LEU A 59 8.56 -9.24 -10.39
CA LEU A 59 7.92 -9.98 -9.31
C LEU A 59 9.00 -10.82 -8.63
N ARG A 60 9.15 -10.66 -7.31
CA ARG A 60 10.20 -11.30 -6.54
C ARG A 60 9.69 -12.44 -5.68
N ALA A 61 10.60 -13.31 -5.21
CA ALA A 61 10.25 -14.57 -4.55
C ALA A 61 9.58 -14.40 -3.19
N LEU A 62 9.98 -13.38 -2.43
CA LEU A 62 9.41 -13.11 -1.12
C LEU A 62 8.27 -12.09 -1.25
N PRO A 63 7.03 -12.47 -0.95
CA PRO A 63 5.88 -11.57 -1.04
C PRO A 63 5.84 -10.58 0.14
N VAL A 64 6.96 -9.97 0.45
CA VAL A 64 7.11 -8.99 1.54
C VAL A 64 7.64 -7.70 0.94
N GLY A 65 6.86 -6.63 1.04
CA GLY A 65 7.29 -5.33 0.55
C GLY A 65 7.21 -5.17 -0.97
N GLY A 66 7.94 -4.23 -1.45
CA GLY A 66 8.12 -3.83 -2.84
C GLY A 66 8.99 -2.60 -2.86
N TYR A 67 9.34 -2.11 -4.04
CA TYR A 67 10.04 -0.84 -4.20
C TYR A 67 9.83 -0.23 -5.60
N VAL A 68 10.02 1.07 -5.66
CA VAL A 68 10.09 1.83 -6.91
C VAL A 68 11.48 2.44 -7.00
N ALA A 69 12.22 2.13 -8.04
CA ALA A 69 13.51 2.76 -8.31
C ALA A 69 13.30 3.94 -9.28
N LEU A 70 13.50 5.15 -8.79
CA LEU A 70 13.46 6.37 -9.60
C LEU A 70 14.87 6.74 -10.05
N GLU A 71 15.01 7.19 -11.29
CA GLU A 71 16.32 7.65 -11.77
C GLU A 71 16.72 8.94 -11.05
N GLY A 72 17.96 9.00 -10.54
CA GLY A 72 18.47 10.18 -9.81
C GLY A 72 17.93 10.31 -8.38
N GLU A 73 17.39 9.25 -7.82
CA GLU A 73 17.01 9.19 -6.42
C GLU A 73 18.21 8.74 -5.56
N GLU A 74 18.67 9.64 -4.70
CA GLU A 74 19.74 9.37 -3.70
C GLU A 74 19.13 9.22 -2.30
N SER A 75 18.04 8.45 -2.16
CA SER A 75 17.42 8.25 -0.85
C SER A 75 18.01 7.04 -0.11
N PRO A 76 17.95 7.01 1.25
CA PRO A 76 18.32 5.82 2.02
C PRO A 76 17.49 4.58 1.65
N GLU A 77 16.27 4.79 1.16
CA GLU A 77 15.37 3.72 0.72
C GLU A 77 15.79 3.13 -0.61
N SER A 78 16.29 3.95 -1.56
CA SER A 78 16.87 3.46 -2.81
C SER A 78 18.14 2.64 -2.55
N GLN A 79 18.98 3.08 -1.61
CA GLN A 79 20.17 2.33 -1.18
C GLN A 79 19.81 1.00 -0.50
N GLN A 80 18.76 0.95 0.29
CA GLN A 80 18.27 -0.31 0.89
C GLN A 80 17.65 -1.24 -0.16
N ALA A 81 16.96 -0.69 -1.15
CA ALA A 81 16.43 -1.45 -2.28
C ALA A 81 17.57 -2.04 -3.14
N GLU A 82 18.65 -1.30 -3.34
CA GLU A 82 19.87 -1.78 -4.00
C GLU A 82 20.58 -2.86 -3.18
N ALA A 83 20.69 -2.68 -1.86
CA ALA A 83 21.26 -3.69 -0.96
C ALA A 83 20.42 -4.96 -0.86
N ALA A 84 19.11 -4.90 -1.12
CA ALA A 84 18.21 -6.05 -1.16
C ALA A 84 18.22 -6.79 -2.51
N ARG A 85 18.91 -6.25 -3.51
CA ARG A 85 19.19 -6.95 -4.78
C ARG A 85 20.23 -8.05 -4.55
N ASP A 86 20.04 -9.16 -5.24
CA ASP A 86 21.06 -10.22 -5.25
C ASP A 86 22.36 -9.65 -5.85
N GLU A 87 23.55 -9.99 -5.29
CA GLU A 87 24.86 -9.50 -5.75
C GLU A 87 25.09 -9.72 -7.26
N ARG A 88 24.39 -10.68 -7.85
CA ARG A 88 24.40 -10.95 -9.30
C ARG A 88 23.56 -9.97 -10.12
N GLU A 89 22.69 -9.19 -9.49
CA GLU A 89 21.84 -8.16 -10.13
C GLU A 89 22.45 -6.76 -9.98
N ALA A 90 23.44 -6.59 -9.09
CA ALA A 90 24.12 -5.34 -8.83
C ALA A 90 25.06 -4.90 -9.98
N GLU A 91 25.36 -5.80 -10.93
CA GLU A 91 26.15 -5.45 -12.14
C GLU A 91 25.34 -4.62 -13.15
N ASP A 92 24.01 -4.64 -13.07
CA ASP A 92 23.14 -3.76 -13.87
C ASP A 92 22.74 -2.53 -13.04
N GLU A 93 23.59 -1.51 -13.02
CA GLU A 93 23.38 -0.22 -12.32
C GLU A 93 22.05 0.45 -12.73
N ASN A 94 21.53 0.09 -13.88
CA ASN A 94 20.20 0.49 -14.34
C ASN A 94 19.59 -0.57 -15.26
N PRO A 95 18.49 -1.24 -14.85
CA PRO A 95 17.89 -2.33 -15.60
C PRO A 95 17.27 -1.90 -16.95
N VAL A 96 17.05 -0.60 -17.14
CA VAL A 96 16.48 -0.07 -18.39
C VAL A 96 17.58 0.51 -19.27
N PRO A 97 17.79 0.00 -20.50
CA PRO A 97 18.74 0.55 -21.44
C PRO A 97 18.52 2.05 -21.69
N PRO A 98 19.57 2.86 -21.85
CA PRO A 98 19.45 4.32 -22.05
C PRO A 98 18.50 4.70 -23.20
N GLU A 99 18.48 3.90 -24.26
CA GLU A 99 17.62 4.11 -25.44
C GLU A 99 16.10 3.98 -25.14
N GLN A 100 15.74 3.31 -24.06
CA GLN A 100 14.34 3.06 -23.67
C GLN A 100 13.86 4.00 -22.55
N ARG A 101 14.76 4.81 -21.98
CA ARG A 101 14.38 5.79 -20.95
C ARG A 101 13.65 6.96 -21.60
N THR A 102 12.46 7.25 -21.10
CA THR A 102 11.58 8.27 -21.70
C THR A 102 11.31 9.44 -20.75
N GLY A 103 11.74 9.35 -19.50
CA GLY A 103 11.48 10.33 -18.46
C GLY A 103 12.72 11.13 -18.08
N ILE A 104 12.52 12.17 -17.26
CA ILE A 104 13.58 12.96 -16.65
C ILE A 104 14.01 12.35 -15.31
N PRO A 105 15.27 12.46 -14.90
CA PRO A 105 15.71 12.04 -13.57
C PRO A 105 15.00 12.84 -12.46
N LEU A 106 14.78 12.23 -11.30
CA LEU A 106 14.12 12.87 -10.16
C LEU A 106 14.86 14.13 -9.69
N ASN A 107 16.20 14.12 -9.71
CA ASN A 107 17.02 15.26 -9.32
C ASN A 107 16.88 16.47 -10.26
N GLU A 108 16.49 16.27 -11.50
CA GLU A 108 16.20 17.34 -12.48
C GLU A 108 14.74 17.77 -12.50
N ALA A 109 13.85 16.99 -11.85
CA ALA A 109 12.44 17.30 -11.76
C ALA A 109 12.19 18.58 -10.92
N LEU A 110 11.08 19.26 -11.18
CA LEU A 110 10.68 20.43 -10.41
C LEU A 110 10.42 20.07 -8.95
N VAL A 111 10.74 20.97 -8.04
CA VAL A 111 10.62 20.72 -6.59
C VAL A 111 9.21 20.23 -6.19
N TRP A 112 8.16 20.84 -6.76
CA TRP A 112 6.79 20.42 -6.47
C TRP A 112 6.47 19.00 -6.97
N GLN A 113 7.08 18.56 -8.10
CA GLN A 113 6.93 17.19 -8.60
C GLN A 113 7.57 16.18 -7.65
N ARG A 114 8.77 16.49 -7.13
CA ARG A 114 9.45 15.66 -6.12
C ARG A 114 8.59 15.53 -4.86
N VAL A 115 8.05 16.64 -4.36
CA VAL A 115 7.15 16.63 -3.19
C VAL A 115 5.90 15.80 -3.46
N LEU A 116 5.28 15.93 -4.64
CA LEU A 116 4.11 15.12 -5.01
C LEU A 116 4.43 13.62 -5.03
N VAL A 117 5.57 13.24 -5.60
CA VAL A 117 6.00 11.83 -5.60
C VAL A 117 6.18 11.34 -4.16
N MET A 118 6.88 12.09 -3.30
CA MET A 118 7.09 11.70 -1.90
C MET A 118 5.79 11.51 -1.12
N VAL A 119 4.81 12.40 -1.31
CA VAL A 119 3.52 12.33 -0.61
C VAL A 119 2.59 11.26 -1.17
N ALA A 120 2.79 10.87 -2.44
CA ALA A 120 1.88 9.98 -3.16
C ALA A 120 1.71 8.61 -2.51
N GLY A 121 2.79 8.04 -1.96
CA GLY A 121 2.73 6.75 -1.26
C GLY A 121 1.80 6.80 -0.04
N ALA A 122 2.01 7.78 0.84
CA ALA A 122 1.16 7.98 2.01
C ALA A 122 -0.30 8.28 1.63
N PHE A 123 -0.50 9.08 0.58
CA PHE A 123 -1.84 9.38 0.07
C PHE A 123 -2.56 8.13 -0.44
N MET A 124 -1.88 7.24 -1.15
CA MET A 124 -2.47 5.97 -1.61
C MET A 124 -2.86 5.05 -0.46
N ASN A 125 -2.09 5.01 0.63
CA ASN A 125 -2.47 4.27 1.83
C ASN A 125 -3.71 4.87 2.52
N PHE A 126 -3.85 6.20 2.51
CA PHE A 126 -5.05 6.86 2.99
C PHE A 126 -6.28 6.50 2.13
N VAL A 127 -6.14 6.50 0.80
CA VAL A 127 -7.20 6.07 -0.12
C VAL A 127 -7.57 4.60 0.11
N LEU A 128 -6.58 3.73 0.30
CA LEU A 128 -6.82 2.32 0.63
C LEU A 128 -7.63 2.19 1.92
N GLY A 129 -7.23 2.88 2.99
CA GLY A 129 -7.95 2.87 4.27
C GLY A 129 -9.39 3.35 4.13
N PHE A 130 -9.62 4.40 3.34
CA PHE A 130 -10.94 4.91 3.05
C PHE A 130 -11.81 3.89 2.29
N VAL A 131 -11.25 3.24 1.25
CA VAL A 131 -11.95 2.21 0.48
C VAL A 131 -12.32 1.01 1.37
N VAL A 132 -11.39 0.54 2.20
CA VAL A 132 -11.65 -0.54 3.16
C VAL A 132 -12.75 -0.16 4.14
N LEU A 133 -12.74 1.08 4.66
CA LEU A 133 -13.78 1.58 5.55
C LEU A 133 -15.15 1.56 4.87
N VAL A 134 -15.25 2.05 3.64
CA VAL A 134 -16.50 2.05 2.87
C VAL A 134 -17.01 0.62 2.66
N ILE A 135 -16.12 -0.31 2.30
CA ILE A 135 -16.48 -1.73 2.13
C ILE A 135 -16.99 -2.33 3.44
N LEU A 136 -16.30 -2.06 4.56
CA LEU A 136 -16.72 -2.56 5.86
C LEU A 136 -18.10 -2.02 6.28
N VAL A 137 -18.33 -0.72 6.09
CA VAL A 137 -19.63 -0.09 6.38
C VAL A 137 -20.73 -0.66 5.49
N ALA A 138 -20.46 -0.84 4.20
CA ALA A 138 -21.42 -1.44 3.27
C ALA A 138 -21.70 -2.92 3.57
N ALA A 139 -20.70 -3.67 4.04
CA ALA A 139 -20.86 -5.08 4.42
C ALA A 139 -21.60 -5.26 5.75
N GLN A 140 -21.66 -4.25 6.59
CA GLN A 140 -22.43 -4.24 7.83
C GLN A 140 -23.91 -3.89 7.59
N GLU A 141 -24.53 -4.48 6.57
CA GLU A 141 -25.98 -4.34 6.35
C GLU A 141 -26.73 -4.87 7.57
N GLY A 142 -27.15 -3.96 8.44
CA GLY A 142 -27.99 -4.30 9.59
C GLY A 142 -27.56 -3.77 10.95
N ALA A 143 -26.39 -3.18 11.10
CA ALA A 143 -26.08 -2.40 12.30
C ALA A 143 -26.66 -0.97 12.20
N ILE A 144 -27.89 -0.86 11.71
CA ILE A 144 -28.72 0.31 12.02
C ILE A 144 -28.97 0.18 13.51
N THR A 145 -28.31 1.02 14.29
CA THR A 145 -28.63 1.19 15.71
C THR A 145 -30.12 1.52 15.78
N SER A 146 -30.92 0.49 15.95
CA SER A 146 -32.36 0.66 16.23
C SER A 146 -32.46 1.50 17.49
N LYS A 147 -33.10 2.63 17.42
CA LYS A 147 -33.42 3.43 18.61
C LYS A 147 -34.39 2.68 19.55
N THR A 148 -34.78 1.47 19.19
CA THR A 148 -35.66 0.61 19.98
C THR A 148 -34.84 -0.32 20.85
N ILE A 149 -34.96 -0.21 22.15
CA ILE A 149 -34.40 -1.15 23.12
C ILE A 149 -35.27 -2.39 23.12
N TYR A 150 -34.82 -3.52 22.56
CA TYR A 150 -35.58 -4.76 22.48
C TYR A 150 -35.60 -5.53 23.80
N SER A 151 -34.51 -5.45 24.58
CA SER A 151 -34.44 -6.08 25.90
C SER A 151 -33.47 -5.31 26.79
N ILE A 152 -33.80 -5.30 28.09
CA ILE A 152 -32.93 -4.78 29.14
C ILE A 152 -32.58 -5.97 30.01
N GLU A 153 -31.27 -6.23 30.16
CA GLU A 153 -30.78 -7.25 31.08
C GLU A 153 -31.14 -6.86 32.51
N ASN A 154 -31.63 -7.82 33.31
CA ASN A 154 -32.21 -7.56 34.63
C ASN A 154 -31.24 -6.94 35.65
N ASP A 155 -29.95 -7.06 35.41
CA ASP A 155 -28.85 -6.48 36.18
C ASP A 155 -28.38 -5.12 35.67
N ALA A 156 -28.92 -4.62 34.55
CA ALA A 156 -28.65 -3.25 34.13
C ALA A 156 -29.22 -2.24 35.11
N LEU A 157 -28.49 -1.17 35.37
CA LEU A 157 -28.89 -0.10 36.31
C LEU A 157 -30.29 0.44 36.05
N CYS A 158 -30.76 0.46 34.79
CA CYS A 158 -32.10 0.90 34.42
C CYS A 158 -33.19 -0.10 34.83
N GLY A 159 -32.87 -1.41 34.93
CA GLY A 159 -33.79 -2.44 35.47
C GLY A 159 -33.99 -2.30 36.96
N GLN A 160 -32.97 -1.87 37.71
CA GLN A 160 -33.02 -1.69 39.17
C GLN A 160 -33.75 -0.39 39.59
N THR A 161 -33.73 0.64 38.72
CA THR A 161 -34.39 1.94 39.02
C THR A 161 -35.88 1.99 38.67
N GLY A 162 -36.51 0.86 38.27
CA GLY A 162 -37.95 0.80 38.03
C GLY A 162 -38.45 1.54 36.79
N LEU A 163 -37.56 1.98 35.90
CA LEU A 163 -37.92 2.61 34.61
C LEU A 163 -38.52 1.58 33.63
N ARG A 164 -39.65 0.99 34.01
CA ARG A 164 -40.42 0.01 33.22
C ARG A 164 -41.24 0.65 32.11
N ARG A 165 -40.85 1.75 31.55
CA ARG A 165 -41.66 2.38 30.50
C ARG A 165 -40.87 2.63 29.23
N CYS A 166 -40.38 1.58 28.58
CA CYS A 166 -40.19 1.63 27.14
C CYS A 166 -41.54 1.21 26.51
N ARG A 167 -42.34 2.20 26.19
CA ARG A 167 -43.63 2.02 25.52
C ARG A 167 -43.38 1.50 24.11
N ARG A 168 -44.00 0.36 23.75
CA ARG A 168 -44.15 -0.06 22.35
C ARG A 168 -44.91 1.05 21.62
N GLY A 169 -44.29 1.58 20.56
CA GLY A 169 -44.90 2.36 19.53
C GLY A 169 -44.78 1.60 18.22
#